data_359efa95d2c3862e4a627b0716349b0b
#
_entry.id   359efa95d2c3862e4a627b0716349b0b
#
_cell.length_a   1.000
_cell.length_b   1.000
_cell.length_c   1.000
_cell.angle_alpha   90.00
_cell.angle_beta   90.00
_cell.angle_gamma   90.00
#
_symmetry.space_group_name_H-M   'P 1'
#
loop_
_entity.id
_entity.type
_entity.pdbx_description
1 polymer ?
#
loop_
_entity_poly.entity_id
_entity_poly.type
_entity_poly.pdbx_seq_one_letter_code
_entity_poly.pdbx_strand_id
1 'polypeptide(L)'
;MIMFQYISKHYHRLSEKQKGGLAIFAICLFAFLLLLPQLISGGSIAGSDFLFHYNRFYETAEQIKTGNFSYFISLYGFNGSARIVNALYGPYFAYLQGAILLLSKTWYTYQLVSRFLIASLAGLS
;
A
#
# COMPACT_ATOMS: atom_id res chain seq x y z
N MET A 1 29.46 -6.57 -21.92
CA MET A 1 29.06 -5.87 -23.16
C MET A 1 28.17 -6.75 -24.06
N ILE A 2 28.47 -8.02 -24.32
CA ILE A 2 27.71 -8.95 -25.20
C ILE A 2 26.28 -9.22 -24.68
N MET A 3 26.11 -9.44 -23.39
CA MET A 3 24.80 -9.73 -22.78
C MET A 3 23.81 -8.56 -22.92
N PHE A 4 24.29 -7.31 -22.79
CA PHE A 4 23.45 -6.13 -22.95
C PHE A 4 22.97 -5.96 -24.39
N GLN A 5 23.82 -6.22 -25.37
CA GLN A 5 23.45 -6.18 -26.79
C GLN A 5 22.45 -7.28 -27.17
N TYR A 6 22.58 -8.47 -26.57
CA TYR A 6 21.63 -9.57 -26.78
C TYR A 6 20.24 -9.23 -26.21
N ILE A 7 20.16 -8.70 -24.99
CA ILE A 7 18.92 -8.27 -24.34
C ILE A 7 18.25 -7.15 -25.15
N SER A 8 19.01 -6.13 -25.56
CA SER A 8 18.51 -5.03 -26.37
C SER A 8 17.90 -5.50 -27.68
N LYS A 9 18.59 -6.41 -28.41
CA LYS A 9 18.11 -6.96 -29.67
C LYS A 9 16.81 -7.76 -29.52
N HIS A 10 16.67 -8.53 -28.43
CA HIS A 10 15.44 -9.26 -28.13
C HIS A 10 14.29 -8.33 -27.72
N TYR A 11 14.56 -7.30 -26.91
CA TYR A 11 13.56 -6.32 -26.50
C TYR A 11 12.94 -5.57 -27.68
N HIS A 12 13.74 -5.18 -28.68
CA HIS A 12 13.24 -4.51 -29.88
C HIS A 12 12.34 -5.38 -30.77
N ARG A 13 12.39 -6.71 -30.63
CA ARG A 13 11.52 -7.65 -31.36
C ARG A 13 10.17 -7.88 -30.70
N LEU A 14 9.99 -7.43 -29.45
CA LEU A 14 8.74 -7.60 -28.73
C LEU A 14 7.65 -6.64 -29.25
N SER A 15 6.42 -7.11 -29.28
CA SER A 15 5.26 -6.24 -29.51
C SER A 15 5.06 -5.25 -28.37
N GLU A 16 4.37 -4.14 -28.60
CA GLU A 16 4.10 -3.14 -27.55
C GLU A 16 3.34 -3.74 -26.34
N LYS A 17 2.43 -4.69 -26.58
CA LYS A 17 1.74 -5.43 -25.50
C LYS A 17 2.72 -6.27 -24.67
N GLN A 18 3.68 -6.92 -25.30
CA GLN A 18 4.70 -7.71 -24.60
C GLN A 18 5.67 -6.83 -23.81
N LYS A 19 6.06 -5.68 -24.34
CA LYS A 19 6.88 -4.69 -23.62
C LYS A 19 6.15 -4.16 -22.39
N GLY A 20 4.86 -3.80 -22.53
CA GLY A 20 4.03 -3.37 -21.41
C GLY A 20 3.89 -4.46 -20.33
N GLY A 21 3.64 -5.71 -20.74
CA GLY A 21 3.57 -6.84 -19.81
C GLY A 21 4.89 -7.06 -19.05
N LEU A 22 6.03 -6.96 -19.77
CA LEU A 22 7.36 -7.09 -19.15
C LEU A 22 7.65 -5.96 -18.15
N ALA A 23 7.25 -4.72 -18.49
CA ALA A 23 7.40 -3.58 -17.59
C ALA A 23 6.58 -3.77 -16.30
N ILE A 24 5.31 -4.14 -16.43
CA ILE A 24 4.45 -4.44 -15.27
C ILE A 24 5.06 -5.55 -14.41
N PHE A 25 5.51 -6.64 -15.03
CA PHE A 25 6.17 -7.74 -14.33
C PHE A 25 7.42 -7.27 -13.57
N ALA A 26 8.27 -6.47 -14.20
CA ALA A 26 9.48 -5.94 -13.58
C ALA A 26 9.14 -5.02 -12.38
N ILE A 27 8.12 -4.17 -12.50
CA ILE A 27 7.63 -3.31 -11.41
C ILE A 27 7.11 -4.14 -10.23
N CYS A 28 6.27 -5.13 -10.50
CA CYS A 28 5.75 -6.01 -9.45
C CYS A 28 6.85 -6.83 -8.77
N LEU A 29 7.82 -7.32 -9.54
CA LEU A 29 8.97 -8.02 -9.01
C LEU A 29 9.82 -7.11 -8.12
N PHE A 30 10.10 -5.88 -8.56
CA PHE A 30 10.83 -4.90 -7.76
C PHE A 30 10.06 -4.54 -6.49
N ALA A 31 8.75 -4.28 -6.58
CA ALA A 31 7.90 -4.04 -5.43
C ALA A 31 7.94 -5.21 -4.43
N PHE A 32 7.92 -6.44 -4.92
CA PHE A 32 8.06 -7.64 -4.09
C PHE A 32 9.44 -7.73 -3.40
N LEU A 33 10.52 -7.44 -4.14
CA LEU A 33 11.87 -7.43 -3.56
C LEU A 33 12.02 -6.42 -2.43
N LEU A 34 11.32 -5.27 -2.49
CA LEU A 34 11.29 -4.28 -1.42
C LEU A 34 10.59 -4.79 -0.14
N LEU A 35 9.79 -5.85 -0.22
CA LEU A 35 9.15 -6.47 0.94
C LEU A 35 10.04 -7.51 1.61
N LEU A 36 11.07 -8.03 0.94
CA LEU A 36 11.91 -9.12 1.46
C LEU A 36 12.47 -8.86 2.87
N PRO A 37 13.01 -7.68 3.20
CA PRO A 37 13.52 -7.41 4.55
C PRO A 37 12.44 -7.59 5.62
N GLN A 38 11.20 -7.16 5.32
CA GLN A 38 10.08 -7.31 6.23
C GLN A 38 9.60 -8.77 6.33
N LEU A 39 9.57 -9.49 5.22
CA LEU A 39 9.22 -10.91 5.20
C LEU A 39 10.24 -11.74 5.99
N ILE A 40 11.53 -11.45 5.85
CA ILE A 40 12.60 -12.15 6.56
C ILE A 40 12.57 -11.84 8.05
N SER A 41 12.33 -10.58 8.44
CA SER A 41 12.27 -10.18 9.85
C SER A 41 11.01 -10.68 10.57
N GLY A 42 9.94 -10.98 9.84
CA GLY A 42 8.64 -11.38 10.39
C GLY A 42 7.94 -10.29 11.21
N GLY A 43 8.48 -9.06 11.20
CA GLY A 43 8.02 -7.95 12.03
C GLY A 43 7.33 -6.83 11.25
N SER A 44 6.59 -6.00 11.97
CA SER A 44 6.04 -4.75 11.42
C SER A 44 7.10 -3.65 11.46
N ILE A 45 7.18 -2.87 10.39
CA ILE A 45 8.08 -1.72 10.33
C ILE A 45 7.36 -0.51 10.92
N ALA A 46 7.95 0.07 11.97
CA ALA A 46 7.45 1.26 12.62
C ALA A 46 8.27 2.49 12.20
N GLY A 47 7.64 3.44 11.52
CA GLY A 47 8.19 4.78 11.29
C GLY A 47 7.80 5.75 12.41
N SER A 48 8.27 6.99 12.38
CA SER A 48 7.98 8.00 13.41
C SER A 48 6.47 8.27 13.58
N ASP A 49 5.72 8.30 12.49
CA ASP A 49 4.29 8.64 12.48
C ASP A 49 3.37 7.43 12.33
N PHE A 50 3.90 6.21 12.48
CA PHE A 50 3.11 5.01 12.21
C PHE A 50 1.88 4.89 13.09
N LEU A 51 1.96 5.24 14.38
CA LEU A 51 0.84 5.20 15.31
C LEU A 51 -0.28 6.18 14.92
N PHE A 52 0.09 7.37 14.45
CA PHE A 52 -0.87 8.35 13.96
C PHE A 52 -1.65 7.82 12.74
N HIS A 53 -0.93 7.31 11.74
CA HIS A 53 -1.56 6.77 10.55
C HIS A 53 -2.35 5.49 10.81
N TYR A 54 -1.89 4.62 11.71
CA TYR A 54 -2.62 3.42 12.10
C TYR A 54 -3.95 3.75 12.79
N ASN A 55 -3.97 4.75 13.68
CA ASN A 55 -5.21 5.22 14.27
C ASN A 55 -6.19 5.75 13.22
N ARG A 56 -5.71 6.46 12.18
CA ARG A 56 -6.54 6.92 11.06
C ARG A 56 -7.16 5.76 10.28
N PHE A 57 -6.37 4.75 9.97
CA PHE A 57 -6.81 3.60 9.18
C PHE A 57 -7.69 2.64 10.00
N TYR A 58 -7.40 2.49 11.28
CA TYR A 58 -8.27 1.80 12.23
C TYR A 58 -9.64 2.48 12.33
N GLU A 59 -9.66 3.80 12.47
CA GLU A 59 -10.89 4.61 12.48
C GLU A 59 -11.77 4.28 11.27
N THR A 60 -11.21 4.38 10.06
CA THR A 60 -11.99 4.14 8.84
C THR A 60 -12.35 2.66 8.66
N ALA A 61 -11.52 1.74 9.11
CA ALA A 61 -11.85 0.31 9.14
C ALA A 61 -13.07 0.02 10.02
N GLU A 62 -13.10 0.56 11.25
CA GLU A 62 -14.24 0.36 12.16
C GLU A 62 -15.50 1.09 11.68
N GLN A 63 -15.37 2.26 11.04
CA GLN A 63 -16.51 2.93 10.40
C GLN A 63 -17.11 2.08 9.28
N ILE A 64 -16.28 1.50 8.40
CA ILE A 64 -16.74 0.59 7.33
C ILE A 64 -17.42 -0.64 7.93
N LYS A 65 -16.81 -1.25 8.92
CA LYS A 65 -17.29 -2.48 9.57
C LYS A 65 -18.64 -2.29 10.27
N THR A 66 -18.84 -1.16 10.92
CA THR A 66 -20.06 -0.85 11.67
C THR A 66 -21.13 -0.15 10.83
N GLY A 67 -20.77 0.36 9.64
CA GLY A 67 -21.67 1.19 8.83
C GLY A 67 -21.92 2.59 9.41
N ASN A 68 -21.17 2.99 10.45
CA ASN A 68 -21.32 4.28 11.12
C ASN A 68 -20.25 5.27 10.63
N PHE A 69 -20.52 5.92 9.53
CA PHE A 69 -19.59 6.83 8.88
C PHE A 69 -19.61 8.22 9.52
N SER A 70 -18.44 8.70 9.91
CA SER A 70 -18.20 10.08 10.32
C SER A 70 -17.01 10.66 9.58
N TYR A 71 -17.30 11.57 8.67
CA TYR A 71 -16.30 12.17 7.80
C TYR A 71 -15.36 13.13 8.54
N PHE A 72 -15.87 13.82 9.55
CA PHE A 72 -15.16 14.89 10.25
C PHE A 72 -14.54 14.44 11.56
N ILE A 73 -15.20 13.56 12.30
CA ILE A 73 -14.87 13.27 13.70
C ILE A 73 -14.45 11.80 13.83
N SER A 74 -13.34 11.55 14.53
CA SER A 74 -12.90 10.19 14.87
C SER A 74 -13.80 9.62 15.97
N LEU A 75 -14.44 8.48 15.67
CA LEU A 75 -15.35 7.79 16.58
C LEU A 75 -14.66 6.62 17.32
N TYR A 76 -13.73 5.95 16.66
CA TYR A 76 -13.09 4.71 17.11
C TYR A 76 -11.58 4.87 17.34
N GLY A 77 -10.89 5.56 16.46
CA GLY A 77 -9.47 5.85 16.58
C GLY A 77 -9.17 6.95 17.59
N PHE A 78 -7.91 7.13 17.94
CA PHE A 78 -7.45 8.17 18.87
C PHE A 78 -8.18 8.16 20.23
N ASN A 79 -8.50 6.96 20.73
CA ASN A 79 -9.28 6.75 21.95
C ASN A 79 -10.65 7.44 21.94
N GLY A 80 -11.31 7.54 20.79
CA GLY A 80 -12.61 8.19 20.66
C GLY A 80 -12.59 9.70 20.95
N SER A 81 -11.45 10.36 20.81
CA SER A 81 -11.27 11.77 21.21
C SER A 81 -11.87 12.80 20.24
N ALA A 82 -12.72 12.37 19.32
CA ALA A 82 -13.45 13.24 18.36
C ALA A 82 -12.53 14.16 17.52
N ARG A 83 -11.34 13.68 17.16
CA ARG A 83 -10.37 14.48 16.39
C ARG A 83 -10.77 14.63 14.93
N ILE A 84 -10.58 15.82 14.39
CA ILE A 84 -10.79 16.14 12.97
C ILE A 84 -9.52 15.80 12.20
N VAL A 85 -9.22 14.52 12.00
CA VAL A 85 -7.96 14.08 11.36
C VAL A 85 -8.18 13.70 9.91
N ASN A 86 -9.11 12.79 9.63
CA ASN A 86 -9.29 12.25 8.29
C ASN A 86 -9.79 13.29 7.30
N ALA A 87 -10.59 14.25 7.73
CA ALA A 87 -11.03 15.35 6.90
C ALA A 87 -9.87 16.24 6.42
N LEU A 88 -8.83 16.43 7.25
CA LEU A 88 -7.66 17.25 6.93
C LEU A 88 -6.60 16.51 6.11
N TYR A 89 -6.45 15.20 6.34
CA TYR A 89 -5.38 14.37 5.74
C TYR A 89 -5.83 13.50 4.54
N GLY A 90 -6.95 13.84 3.90
CA GLY A 90 -7.47 13.09 2.77
C GLY A 90 -8.23 11.83 3.19
N PRO A 91 -9.55 11.95 3.37
CA PRO A 91 -10.40 10.87 3.87
C PRO A 91 -10.47 9.67 2.92
N TYR A 92 -10.50 9.90 1.61
CA TYR A 92 -10.59 8.82 0.62
C TYR A 92 -9.42 7.83 0.72
N PHE A 93 -8.20 8.35 0.90
CA PHE A 93 -7.03 7.50 1.12
C PHE A 93 -7.14 6.73 2.43
N ALA A 94 -7.63 7.35 3.51
CA ALA A 94 -7.83 6.67 4.78
C ALA A 94 -8.88 5.56 4.68
N TYR A 95 -10.00 5.77 3.97
CA TYR A 95 -11.00 4.72 3.73
C TYR A 95 -10.46 3.58 2.87
N LEU A 96 -9.68 3.87 1.83
CA LEU A 96 -8.99 2.84 1.05
C LEU A 96 -8.08 1.98 1.95
N GLN A 97 -7.26 2.63 2.79
CA GLN A 97 -6.38 1.93 3.72
C GLN A 97 -7.15 1.15 4.79
N GLY A 98 -8.26 1.69 5.29
CA GLY A 98 -9.16 0.99 6.20
C GLY A 98 -9.78 -0.26 5.59
N ALA A 99 -10.21 -0.19 4.34
CA ALA A 99 -10.71 -1.36 3.61
C ALA A 99 -9.63 -2.43 3.43
N ILE A 100 -8.41 -2.04 3.06
CA ILE A 100 -7.26 -2.96 2.96
C ILE A 100 -6.97 -3.60 4.33
N LEU A 101 -7.04 -2.83 5.42
CA LEU A 101 -6.84 -3.33 6.78
C LEU A 101 -7.87 -4.40 7.14
N LEU A 102 -9.15 -4.18 6.85
CA LEU A 102 -10.21 -5.16 7.08
C LEU A 102 -9.98 -6.46 6.33
N LEU A 103 -9.58 -6.38 5.06
CA LEU A 103 -9.27 -7.56 4.23
C LEU A 103 -8.03 -8.30 4.72
N SER A 104 -7.05 -7.60 5.26
CA SER A 104 -5.77 -8.15 5.71
C SER A 104 -5.81 -8.85 7.06
N LYS A 105 -6.82 -8.58 7.89
CA LYS A 105 -7.06 -9.15 9.23
C LYS A 105 -5.98 -8.85 10.28
N THR A 106 -4.73 -8.63 9.90
CA THR A 106 -3.63 -8.30 10.82
C THR A 106 -2.86 -7.07 10.33
N TRP A 107 -2.27 -6.32 11.26
CA TRP A 107 -1.43 -5.16 10.92
C TRP A 107 -0.20 -5.53 10.09
N TYR A 108 0.38 -6.70 10.33
CA TYR A 108 1.51 -7.20 9.55
C TYR A 108 1.13 -7.43 8.08
N THR A 109 0.05 -8.20 7.84
CA THR A 109 -0.43 -8.48 6.48
C THR A 109 -0.89 -7.20 5.78
N TYR A 110 -1.61 -6.32 6.50
CA TYR A 110 -1.98 -5.00 6.00
C TYR A 110 -0.77 -4.22 5.50
N GLN A 111 0.30 -4.18 6.30
CA GLN A 111 1.51 -3.43 5.96
C GLN A 111 2.19 -4.00 4.70
N LEU A 112 2.27 -5.33 4.56
CA LEU A 112 2.81 -5.98 3.36
C LEU A 112 1.98 -5.63 2.12
N VAL A 113 0.66 -5.80 2.18
CA VAL A 113 -0.25 -5.52 1.06
C VAL A 113 -0.20 -4.05 0.67
N SER A 114 -0.32 -3.14 1.64
CA SER A 114 -0.31 -1.70 1.39
C SER A 114 1.01 -1.23 0.77
N ARG A 115 2.15 -1.70 1.28
CA ARG A 115 3.48 -1.37 0.72
C ARG A 115 3.66 -1.91 -0.69
N PHE A 116 3.22 -3.14 -0.96
CA PHE A 116 3.25 -3.72 -2.29
C PHE A 116 2.44 -2.87 -3.29
N LEU A 117 1.20 -2.53 -2.93
CA LEU A 117 0.32 -1.72 -3.78
C LEU A 117 0.92 -0.33 -4.05
N ILE A 118 1.41 0.35 -3.01
CA ILE A 118 2.00 1.69 -3.16
C ILE A 118 3.25 1.64 -4.04
N ALA A 119 4.15 0.67 -3.81
CA ALA A 119 5.36 0.52 -4.62
C ALA A 119 5.05 0.18 -6.09
N SER A 120 4.05 -0.68 -6.33
CA SER A 120 3.62 -1.03 -7.68
C SER A 120 2.97 0.16 -8.39
N LEU A 121 2.10 0.92 -7.73
CA LEU A 121 1.49 2.13 -8.29
C LEU A 121 2.51 3.22 -8.57
N ALA A 122 3.47 3.44 -7.68
CA ALA A 122 4.56 4.40 -7.89
C ALA A 122 5.46 4.03 -9.08
N GLY A 123 5.64 2.72 -9.35
CA GLY A 123 6.39 2.27 -10.51
C GLY A 123 5.62 2.37 -11.84
N LEU A 124 4.29 2.51 -11.78
CA LEU A 124 3.42 2.66 -12.96
C LEU A 124 3.17 4.13 -13.34
N SER A 125 3.45 5.08 -12.45
CA SER A 125 3.28 6.52 -12.67
C SER A 125 4.47 7.13 -13.40
#